data_bbb1ca8d0762ae9f1db2c71d5922c5b3
#
_entry.id   bbb1ca8d0762ae9f1db2c71d5922c5b3
#
_cell.length_a   1.000
_cell.length_b   1.000
_cell.length_c   1.000
_cell.angle_alpha   90.00
_cell.angle_beta   90.00
_cell.angle_gamma   90.00
#
_symmetry.space_group_name_H-M   'P 1'
#
loop_
_entity.id
_entity.type
_entity.pdbx_description
1 polymer ?
#
loop_
_entity_poly.entity_id
_entity_poly.type
_entity_poly.pdbx_seq_one_letter_code
_entity_poly.pdbx_strand_id
1 'polypeptide(L)'
;MTKTETLFDEVITTIQQRGSVYGHPYYNHKRIAGLWSAYLDFPITPHQAALCMALVKVSRLSETPDHDDSIKDFIAYGAVYKTVLDAVKDENWED
;
A
#
# COMPACT_ATOMS: atom_id res chain seq x y z
N MET A 1 14.47 -14.50 -17.17
CA MET A 1 13.83 -13.91 -15.98
C MET A 1 13.17 -15.03 -15.17
N THR A 2 13.37 -15.05 -13.86
CA THR A 2 12.73 -16.03 -12.99
C THR A 2 11.26 -15.66 -12.76
N LYS A 3 10.48 -16.61 -12.23
CA LYS A 3 9.10 -16.35 -11.85
C LYS A 3 9.00 -15.25 -10.77
N THR A 4 9.96 -15.24 -9.83
CA THR A 4 10.01 -14.22 -8.78
C THR A 4 10.29 -12.84 -9.36
N GLU A 5 11.22 -12.73 -10.27
CA GLU A 5 11.51 -11.45 -10.95
C GLU A 5 10.32 -10.97 -11.75
N THR A 6 9.63 -11.83 -12.46
CA THR A 6 8.40 -11.50 -13.19
C THR A 6 7.33 -11.00 -12.24
N LEU A 7 7.15 -11.65 -11.10
CA LEU A 7 6.18 -11.23 -10.08
C LEU A 7 6.49 -9.81 -9.58
N PHE A 8 7.75 -9.52 -9.25
CA PHE A 8 8.14 -8.19 -8.78
C PHE A 8 7.98 -7.13 -9.87
N ASP A 9 8.28 -7.46 -11.14
CA ASP A 9 8.05 -6.52 -12.24
C ASP A 9 6.57 -6.18 -12.39
N GLU A 10 5.69 -7.16 -12.26
CA GLU A 10 4.24 -6.94 -12.30
C GLU A 10 3.77 -6.10 -11.12
N VAL A 11 4.33 -6.30 -9.93
CA VAL A 11 4.02 -5.50 -8.73
C VAL A 11 4.45 -4.05 -8.94
N ILE A 12 5.66 -3.82 -9.45
CA ILE A 12 6.15 -2.47 -9.74
C ILE A 12 5.22 -1.76 -10.73
N THR A 13 4.84 -2.44 -11.80
CA THR A 13 3.92 -1.89 -12.81
C THR A 13 2.58 -1.50 -12.18
N THR A 14 2.04 -2.35 -11.33
CA THR A 14 0.79 -2.07 -10.62
C THR A 14 0.90 -0.82 -9.73
N ILE A 15 1.98 -0.69 -8.98
CA ILE A 15 2.22 0.49 -8.13
C ILE A 15 2.27 1.76 -8.98
N GLN A 16 2.98 1.71 -10.11
CA GLN A 16 3.09 2.85 -11.03
C GLN A 16 1.75 3.24 -11.63
N GLN A 17 0.96 2.27 -12.07
CA GLN A 17 -0.37 2.50 -12.62
C GLN A 17 -1.31 3.14 -11.60
N ARG A 18 -1.30 2.64 -10.37
CA ARG A 18 -2.13 3.20 -9.29
C ARG A 18 -1.67 4.60 -8.91
N GLY A 19 -0.37 4.86 -8.90
CA GLY A 19 0.16 6.18 -8.66
C GLY A 19 -0.31 7.21 -9.68
N SER A 20 -0.49 6.81 -10.94
CA SER A 20 -1.03 7.70 -11.97
C SER A 20 -2.50 8.04 -11.76
N VAL A 21 -3.24 7.21 -11.04
CA VAL A 21 -4.68 7.41 -10.75
C VAL A 21 -4.89 8.10 -9.40
N TYR A 22 -4.20 7.63 -8.35
CA TYR A 22 -4.44 8.07 -6.97
C TYR A 22 -3.41 9.09 -6.47
N GLY A 23 -2.38 9.37 -7.26
CA GLY A 23 -1.26 10.21 -6.85
C GLY A 23 -0.22 9.42 -6.05
N HIS A 24 0.73 10.14 -5.48
CA HIS A 24 1.80 9.53 -4.69
C HIS A 24 1.21 8.79 -3.48
N PRO A 25 1.72 7.59 -3.15
CA PRO A 25 1.17 6.79 -2.06
C PRO A 25 1.08 7.51 -0.71
N TYR A 26 2.03 8.39 -0.40
CA TYR A 26 2.00 9.15 0.84
C TYR A 26 0.74 10.03 0.93
N TYR A 27 0.47 10.81 -0.11
CA TYR A 27 -0.69 11.71 -0.10
C TYR A 27 -2.00 10.95 -0.09
N ASN A 28 -2.07 9.84 -0.85
CA ASN A 28 -3.24 8.98 -0.84
C ASN A 28 -3.50 8.41 0.56
N HIS A 29 -2.48 7.85 1.20
CA HIS A 29 -2.65 7.25 2.53
C HIS A 29 -2.82 8.30 3.64
N LYS A 30 -2.29 9.50 3.46
CA LYS A 30 -2.57 10.62 4.35
C LYS A 30 -4.07 10.98 4.32
N ARG A 31 -4.68 11.01 3.13
CA ARG A 31 -6.13 11.25 3.01
C ARG A 31 -6.93 10.11 3.64
N ILE A 32 -6.56 8.87 3.35
CA ILE A 32 -7.22 7.69 3.93
C ILE A 32 -7.14 7.74 5.46
N ALA A 33 -5.96 7.98 6.00
CA ALA A 33 -5.73 8.06 7.45
C ALA A 33 -6.58 9.17 8.08
N GLY A 34 -6.70 10.33 7.42
CA GLY A 34 -7.53 11.43 7.88
C GLY A 34 -9.01 11.05 7.94
N LEU A 35 -9.50 10.40 6.89
CA LEU A 35 -10.90 9.94 6.83
C LEU A 35 -11.18 8.88 7.89
N TRP A 36 -10.29 7.91 8.05
CA TRP A 36 -10.45 6.85 9.05
C TRP A 36 -10.37 7.40 10.47
N SER A 37 -9.45 8.34 10.72
CA SER A 37 -9.32 8.99 12.03
C SER A 37 -10.60 9.72 12.41
N ALA A 38 -11.21 10.40 11.45
CA ALA A 38 -12.48 11.11 11.67
C ALA A 38 -13.63 10.14 11.95
N TYR A 39 -13.74 9.08 11.14
CA TYR A 39 -14.83 8.11 11.27
C TYR A 39 -14.74 7.31 12.57
N LEU A 40 -13.53 6.88 12.93
CA LEU A 40 -13.31 6.04 14.12
C LEU A 40 -13.14 6.87 15.41
N ASP A 41 -13.00 8.18 15.29
CA ASP A 41 -12.67 9.08 16.40
C ASP A 41 -11.41 8.59 17.14
N PHE A 42 -10.39 8.21 16.36
CA PHE A 42 -9.14 7.68 16.87
C PHE A 42 -8.01 8.01 15.86
N PRO A 43 -6.84 8.46 16.33
CA PRO A 43 -5.78 8.86 15.41
C PRO A 43 -5.18 7.66 14.66
N ILE A 44 -5.25 7.72 13.34
CA ILE A 44 -4.65 6.74 12.43
C ILE A 44 -3.56 7.47 11.63
N THR A 45 -2.35 6.93 11.62
CA THR A 45 -1.24 7.49 10.83
C THR A 45 -1.30 6.99 9.38
N PRO A 46 -0.68 7.73 8.42
CA PRO A 46 -0.64 7.29 7.03
C PRO A 46 -0.03 5.89 6.86
N HIS A 47 1.07 5.58 7.56
CA HIS A 47 1.70 4.26 7.44
C HIS A 47 0.87 3.16 8.11
N GLN A 48 0.12 3.47 9.20
CA GLN A 48 -0.85 2.52 9.75
C GLN A 48 -1.95 2.21 8.73
N ALA A 49 -2.44 3.21 8.01
CA ALA A 49 -3.44 3.00 6.96
C ALA A 49 -2.91 2.06 5.87
N ALA A 50 -1.67 2.25 5.43
CA ALA A 50 -1.05 1.38 4.44
C ALA A 50 -0.94 -0.07 4.95
N LEU A 51 -0.55 -0.26 6.19
CA LEU A 51 -0.45 -1.59 6.80
C LEU A 51 -1.83 -2.26 6.92
N CYS A 52 -2.85 -1.50 7.29
CA CYS A 52 -4.23 -1.99 7.34
C CYS A 52 -4.73 -2.45 5.97
N MET A 53 -4.34 -1.74 4.90
CA MET A 53 -4.68 -2.18 3.54
C MET A 53 -4.02 -3.50 3.19
N ALA A 54 -2.78 -3.74 3.63
CA ALA A 54 -2.13 -5.04 3.49
C ALA A 54 -2.92 -6.14 4.22
N LEU A 55 -3.42 -5.85 5.42
CA LEU A 55 -4.23 -6.81 6.18
C LEU A 55 -5.56 -7.14 5.49
N VAL A 56 -6.15 -6.21 4.74
CA VAL A 56 -7.32 -6.50 3.91
C VAL A 56 -6.99 -7.58 2.88
N LYS A 57 -5.80 -7.52 2.28
CA LYS A 57 -5.36 -8.53 1.30
C LYS A 57 -5.10 -9.88 1.97
N VAL A 58 -4.57 -9.87 3.19
CA VAL A 58 -4.43 -11.10 4.00
C VAL A 58 -5.79 -11.76 4.23
N SER A 59 -6.81 -10.98 4.57
CA SER A 59 -8.18 -11.48 4.73
C SER A 59 -8.69 -12.17 3.46
N ARG A 60 -8.47 -11.55 2.30
CA ARG A 60 -8.88 -12.13 1.00
C ARG A 60 -8.15 -13.43 0.72
N LEU A 61 -6.86 -13.50 1.03
CA LEU A 61 -6.06 -14.71 0.85
C LEU A 61 -6.45 -15.82 1.82
N SER A 62 -7.03 -15.50 2.96
CA SER A 62 -7.56 -16.50 3.88
C SER A 62 -8.74 -17.25 3.27
N GLU A 63 -9.56 -16.60 2.46
CA GLU A 63 -10.66 -17.23 1.74
C GLU A 63 -10.22 -17.86 0.43
N THR A 64 -9.37 -17.17 -0.33
CA THR A 64 -8.90 -17.60 -1.67
C THR A 64 -7.38 -17.54 -1.71
N PRO A 65 -6.66 -18.58 -1.22
CA PRO A 65 -5.20 -18.54 -1.05
C PRO A 65 -4.40 -18.32 -2.33
N ASP A 66 -4.96 -18.67 -3.48
CA ASP A 66 -4.30 -18.53 -4.79
C ASP A 66 -4.79 -17.33 -5.61
N HIS A 67 -5.49 -16.38 -4.99
CA HIS A 67 -5.97 -15.19 -5.69
C HIS A 67 -4.79 -14.28 -6.04
N ASP A 68 -4.42 -14.31 -7.30
CA ASP A 68 -3.18 -13.71 -7.79
C ASP A 68 -3.10 -12.19 -7.53
N ASP A 69 -4.19 -11.47 -7.80
CA ASP A 69 -4.23 -10.02 -7.58
C ASP A 69 -4.04 -9.67 -6.10
N SER A 70 -4.59 -10.46 -5.19
CA SER A 70 -4.42 -10.22 -3.74
C SER A 70 -3.00 -10.50 -3.28
N ILE A 71 -2.32 -11.50 -3.87
CA ILE A 71 -0.91 -11.77 -3.59
C ILE A 71 -0.06 -10.59 -4.03
N LYS A 72 -0.25 -10.11 -5.25
CA LYS A 72 0.48 -8.96 -5.80
C LYS A 72 0.22 -7.69 -5.00
N ASP A 73 -1.03 -7.44 -4.64
CA ASP A 73 -1.42 -6.28 -3.84
C ASP A 73 -0.79 -6.33 -2.45
N PHE A 74 -0.73 -7.51 -1.83
CA PHE A 74 -0.08 -7.67 -0.54
C PHE A 74 1.40 -7.29 -0.60
N ILE A 75 2.10 -7.74 -1.64
CA ILE A 75 3.52 -7.38 -1.86
C ILE A 75 3.64 -5.87 -2.10
N ALA A 76 2.76 -5.30 -2.94
CA ALA A 76 2.76 -3.88 -3.25
C ALA A 76 2.56 -3.02 -1.99
N TYR A 77 1.68 -3.41 -1.08
CA TYR A 77 1.47 -2.66 0.15
C TYR A 77 2.67 -2.72 1.10
N GLY A 78 3.50 -3.76 1.04
CA GLY A 78 4.78 -3.77 1.74
C GLY A 78 5.69 -2.64 1.27
N ALA A 79 5.84 -2.48 -0.04
CA ALA A 79 6.62 -1.40 -0.63
C ALA A 79 6.00 -0.03 -0.35
N VAL A 80 4.68 0.10 -0.50
CA VAL A 80 3.94 1.34 -0.20
C VAL A 80 4.11 1.73 1.27
N TYR A 81 4.02 0.78 2.18
CA TYR A 81 4.24 1.04 3.61
C TYR A 81 5.61 1.67 3.86
N LYS A 82 6.65 1.12 3.26
CA LYS A 82 8.02 1.65 3.41
C LYS A 82 8.12 3.09 2.88
N THR A 83 7.57 3.34 1.69
CA THR A 83 7.54 4.67 1.09
C THR A 83 6.80 5.67 1.97
N VAL A 84 5.64 5.30 2.47
CA VAL A 84 4.81 6.16 3.33
C VAL A 84 5.49 6.41 4.68
N LEU A 85 6.08 5.38 5.28
CA LEU A 85 6.81 5.52 6.54
C LEU A 85 7.99 6.49 6.42
N ASP A 86 8.76 6.37 5.34
CA ASP A 86 9.88 7.27 5.08
C ASP A 86 9.39 8.71 4.91
N ALA A 87 8.28 8.91 4.22
CA ALA A 87 7.68 10.24 4.04
C ALA A 87 7.19 10.85 5.36
N VAL A 88 6.64 10.03 6.26
CA VAL A 88 6.22 10.48 7.59
C VAL A 88 7.43 10.95 8.42
N LYS A 89 8.57 10.25 8.27
CA LYS A 89 9.78 10.57 9.04
C LYS A 89 10.54 11.77 8.49
N ASP A 90 10.41 12.08 7.21
CA ASP A 90 11.18 13.12 6.53
C ASP A 90 10.27 13.98 5.67
N GLU A 91 10.05 15.24 6.10
CA GLU A 91 9.19 16.18 5.38
C GLU A 91 9.77 16.63 4.04
N ASN A 92 11.07 16.42 3.82
CA ASN A 92 11.77 16.79 2.58
C ASN A 92 12.01 15.58 1.68
N TRP A 93 11.31 14.48 1.94
CA TRP A 93 11.41 13.31 1.09
C TRP A 93 10.81 13.61 -0.30
N GLU A 94 11.36 13.07 -1.32
CA GLU A 94 10.73 12.98 -2.65
C GLU A 94 11.41 11.82 -3.38
N ASP A 95 10.64 10.99 -4.01
CA ASP A 95 11.16 9.89 -4.81
C ASP A 95 11.71 10.40 -6.14
#